data_220204071223069a116699c84f1dca50
#
_entry.id   220204071223069a116699c84f1dca50
#
_cell.length_a   1.000
_cell.length_b   1.000
_cell.length_c   1.000
_cell.angle_alpha   90.00
_cell.angle_beta   90.00
_cell.angle_gamma   90.00
#
_symmetry.space_group_name_H-M   'P 1'
#
loop_
_entity.id
_entity.type
_entity.pdbx_description
1 polymer ?
#
loop_
_entity_poly.entity_id
_entity_poly.type
_entity_poly.pdbx_seq_one_letter_code
_entity_poly.pdbx_strand_id
1 'polypeptide(L)'
;MMQSIGSYHHNNMSNHHHRDILNRKRFEIVECLNFQRTLLLNYLRSNHVFDEEDCELIMAEKANRARAGKFIDFLLMKGSEAYQHFLDVIQVENANLYESLTGDKATSRKFSVYF
;
A
#
# COMPACT_ATOMS: atom_id res chain seq x y z
N MET A 1 14.72 -6.62 -31.29
CA MET A 1 14.36 -5.96 -30.96
C MET A 1 13.64 -6.15 -30.00
N MET A 2 13.09 -6.34 -29.76
CA MET A 2 12.37 -6.34 -28.83
C MET A 2 12.60 -7.26 -27.89
N GLN A 3 13.35 -8.09 -27.91
CA GLN A 3 13.48 -9.02 -27.06
C GLN A 3 14.17 -8.70 -25.89
N SER A 4 15.20 -8.06 -25.92
CA SER A 4 15.86 -7.67 -24.75
C SER A 4 14.92 -6.98 -23.90
N ILE A 5 13.89 -6.67 -24.50
CA ILE A 5 12.89 -6.06 -23.89
C ILE A 5 12.27 -6.86 -22.83
N GLY A 6 12.45 -8.12 -22.81
CA GLY A 6 11.83 -8.97 -21.82
C GLY A 6 12.10 -8.57 -20.40
N SER A 7 13.31 -8.20 -20.06
CA SER A 7 13.62 -7.78 -18.72
C SER A 7 12.91 -6.52 -18.36
N TYR A 8 12.82 -5.62 -19.28
CA TYR A 8 12.14 -4.40 -19.04
C TYR A 8 10.69 -4.61 -18.81
N HIS A 9 10.14 -5.57 -19.50
CA HIS A 9 8.75 -5.84 -19.37
C HIS A 9 8.39 -6.24 -17.96
N HIS A 10 9.23 -7.00 -17.32
CA HIS A 10 8.97 -7.39 -15.96
C HIS A 10 8.87 -6.19 -15.06
N ASN A 11 9.81 -5.29 -15.16
CA ASN A 11 9.80 -4.11 -14.32
C ASN A 11 8.61 -3.23 -14.62
N ASN A 12 8.31 -3.06 -15.88
CA ASN A 12 7.19 -2.24 -16.26
C ASN A 12 5.88 -2.84 -15.79
N MET A 13 5.77 -4.14 -15.90
CA MET A 13 4.56 -4.79 -15.48
C MET A 13 4.35 -4.66 -13.99
N SER A 14 5.41 -4.72 -13.20
CA SER A 14 5.30 -4.54 -11.78
C SER A 14 4.78 -3.16 -11.45
N ASN A 15 5.32 -2.15 -12.09
CA ASN A 15 4.90 -0.79 -11.83
C ASN A 15 3.45 -0.58 -12.25
N HIS A 16 3.08 -1.10 -13.39
CA HIS A 16 1.72 -0.97 -13.86
C HIS A 16 0.77 -1.81 -13.02
N HIS A 17 1.26 -2.92 -12.53
CA HIS A 17 0.43 -3.81 -11.73
C HIS A 17 -0.04 -3.14 -10.46
N HIS A 18 0.87 -2.50 -9.72
CA HIS A 18 0.47 -1.88 -8.47
C HIS A 18 -0.48 -0.70 -8.71
N ARG A 19 -0.26 0.06 -9.77
CA ARG A 19 -1.15 1.17 -10.09
C ARG A 19 -2.52 0.66 -10.47
N ASP A 20 -2.56 -0.40 -11.25
CA ASP A 20 -3.82 -1.00 -11.67
C ASP A 20 -4.61 -1.51 -10.46
N ILE A 21 -3.95 -2.20 -9.56
CA ILE A 21 -4.62 -2.74 -8.38
C ILE A 21 -5.14 -1.60 -7.50
N LEU A 22 -4.32 -0.59 -7.25
CA LEU A 22 -4.74 0.51 -6.40
C LEU A 22 -5.94 1.25 -6.99
N ASN A 23 -5.94 1.42 -8.30
CA ASN A 23 -7.06 2.11 -8.93
C ASN A 23 -8.31 1.26 -8.98
N ARG A 24 -8.18 -0.01 -9.30
CA ARG A 24 -9.34 -0.88 -9.37
C ARG A 24 -9.94 -1.19 -8.00
N LYS A 25 -9.09 -1.28 -7.00
CA LYS A 25 -9.53 -1.65 -5.65
C LYS A 25 -9.69 -0.46 -4.73
N ARG A 26 -9.62 0.74 -5.28
CA ARG A 26 -9.65 1.95 -4.48
C ARG A 26 -10.83 1.98 -3.51
N PHE A 27 -12.02 1.67 -4.00
CA PHE A 27 -13.21 1.73 -3.15
C PHE A 27 -13.08 0.74 -1.98
N GLU A 28 -12.63 -0.45 -2.27
CA GLU A 28 -12.49 -1.46 -1.23
C GLU A 28 -11.45 -1.04 -0.20
N ILE A 29 -10.32 -0.51 -0.66
CA ILE A 29 -9.27 -0.06 0.24
C ILE A 29 -9.80 1.05 1.14
N VAL A 30 -10.50 2.02 0.55
CA VAL A 30 -11.03 3.14 1.29
C VAL A 30 -11.99 2.66 2.37
N GLU A 31 -12.80 1.66 2.07
CA GLU A 31 -13.76 1.16 3.04
C GLU A 31 -13.11 0.32 4.14
N CYS A 32 -11.94 -0.25 3.87
CA CYS A 32 -11.32 -1.18 4.81
C CYS A 32 -10.28 -0.56 5.73
N LEU A 33 -9.65 0.53 5.33
CA LEU A 33 -8.59 1.12 6.15
C LEU A 33 -9.17 1.99 7.26
N ASN A 34 -8.57 1.89 8.44
CA ASN A 34 -9.01 2.70 9.57
C ASN A 34 -7.80 3.39 10.16
N PHE A 35 -7.64 4.68 9.87
CA PHE A 35 -6.45 5.41 10.26
C PHE A 35 -6.42 5.79 11.73
N GLN A 36 -7.44 5.48 12.49
CA GLN A 36 -7.41 5.70 13.92
C GLN A 36 -6.80 4.50 14.65
N ARG A 37 -6.71 3.36 13.98
CA ARG A 37 -6.26 2.16 14.65
C ARG A 37 -5.15 1.42 13.94
N THR A 38 -4.54 2.02 12.95
CA THR A 38 -3.55 1.32 12.15
C THR A 38 -2.14 1.74 12.52
N LEU A 39 -1.21 0.81 12.37
CA LEU A 39 0.20 1.10 12.49
C LEU A 39 0.79 1.44 11.12
N LEU A 40 -0.07 1.51 10.11
CA LEU A 40 0.34 1.65 8.73
C LEU A 40 1.25 2.87 8.50
N LEU A 41 0.81 4.04 8.96
CA LEU A 41 1.62 5.23 8.73
C LEU A 41 2.94 5.19 9.48
N ASN A 42 2.93 4.65 10.69
CA ASN A 42 4.16 4.52 11.45
C ASN A 42 5.15 3.59 10.76
N TYR A 43 4.64 2.48 10.22
CA TYR A 43 5.49 1.52 9.54
C TYR A 43 6.09 2.13 8.29
N LEU A 44 5.27 2.82 7.50
CA LEU A 44 5.75 3.43 6.26
C LEU A 44 6.74 4.55 6.54
N ARG A 45 6.53 5.27 7.63
CA ARG A 45 7.45 6.31 8.02
C ARG A 45 8.78 5.74 8.48
N SER A 46 8.74 4.66 9.26
CA SER A 46 9.96 4.01 9.73
C SER A 46 10.78 3.45 8.59
N ASN A 47 10.14 3.08 7.51
CA ASN A 47 10.83 2.52 6.36
C ASN A 47 11.14 3.59 5.30
N HIS A 48 10.96 4.85 5.68
CA HIS A 48 11.30 5.99 4.82
C HIS A 48 10.50 6.02 3.52
N VAL A 49 9.34 5.37 3.51
CA VAL A 49 8.45 5.43 2.37
C VAL A 49 7.67 6.73 2.41
N PHE A 50 7.19 7.09 3.62
CA PHE A 50 6.49 8.34 3.84
C PHE A 50 7.33 9.18 4.80
N ASP A 51 7.27 10.49 4.67
CA ASP A 51 7.92 11.34 5.65
C ASP A 51 6.86 11.94 6.57
N GLU A 52 7.30 12.76 7.49
CA GLU A 52 6.41 13.31 8.49
C GLU A 52 5.34 14.18 7.83
N GLU A 53 5.72 14.94 6.83
CA GLU A 53 4.77 15.80 6.15
C GLU A 53 3.68 14.99 5.44
N ASP A 54 4.06 13.90 4.81
CA ASP A 54 3.08 13.02 4.16
C ASP A 54 2.05 12.55 5.17
N CYS A 55 2.52 12.12 6.33
CA CYS A 55 1.63 11.61 7.36
C CYS A 55 0.73 12.72 7.90
N GLU A 56 1.27 13.91 8.06
CA GLU A 56 0.48 15.03 8.54
C GLU A 56 -0.60 15.40 7.57
N LEU A 57 -0.30 15.39 6.28
CA LEU A 57 -1.28 15.74 5.26
C LEU A 57 -2.42 14.71 5.25
N ILE A 58 -2.09 13.45 5.41
CA ILE A 58 -3.12 12.42 5.47
C ILE A 58 -4.00 12.61 6.69
N MET A 59 -3.37 12.80 7.84
CA MET A 59 -4.12 12.89 9.10
C MET A 59 -4.85 14.21 9.25
N ALA A 60 -4.51 15.21 8.44
CA ALA A 60 -5.23 16.47 8.46
C ALA A 60 -6.64 16.34 7.91
N GLU A 61 -6.89 15.31 7.10
CA GLU A 61 -8.25 15.06 6.63
C GLU A 61 -9.08 14.58 7.82
N LYS A 62 -10.31 15.02 7.89
CA LYS A 62 -11.13 14.69 9.03
C LYS A 62 -11.80 13.34 8.92
N ALA A 63 -12.26 13.00 7.75
CA ALA A 63 -12.96 11.74 7.56
C ALA A 63 -11.99 10.64 7.22
N ASN A 64 -12.25 9.46 7.77
CA ASN A 64 -11.39 8.31 7.48
C ASN A 64 -11.32 8.01 6.00
N ARG A 65 -12.42 8.15 5.29
CA ARG A 65 -12.42 7.91 3.85
C ARG A 65 -11.52 8.88 3.11
N ALA A 66 -11.53 10.15 3.52
CA ALA A 66 -10.66 11.14 2.91
C ALA A 66 -9.22 10.84 3.18
N ARG A 67 -8.91 10.37 4.40
CA ARG A 67 -7.55 9.97 4.73
C ARG A 67 -7.10 8.82 3.85
N ALA A 68 -7.96 7.83 3.69
CA ALA A 68 -7.62 6.66 2.86
C ALA A 68 -7.42 7.07 1.41
N GLY A 69 -8.26 7.95 0.90
CA GLY A 69 -8.11 8.42 -0.48
C GLY A 69 -6.78 9.12 -0.69
N LYS A 70 -6.44 10.01 0.23
CA LYS A 70 -5.16 10.71 0.13
C LYS A 70 -4.00 9.74 0.25
N PHE A 71 -4.12 8.76 1.13
CA PHE A 71 -3.11 7.74 1.30
C PHE A 71 -2.86 6.99 -0.01
N ILE A 72 -3.93 6.60 -0.69
CA ILE A 72 -3.80 5.89 -1.97
C ILE A 72 -3.11 6.79 -3.00
N ASP A 73 -3.47 8.06 -3.04
CA ASP A 73 -2.85 8.99 -3.97
C ASP A 73 -1.35 9.07 -3.71
N PHE A 74 -0.94 9.08 -2.45
CA PHE A 74 0.48 9.11 -2.12
C PHE A 74 1.17 7.81 -2.51
N LEU A 75 0.51 6.66 -2.28
CA LEU A 75 1.08 5.39 -2.70
C LEU A 75 1.31 5.37 -4.20
N LEU A 76 0.35 5.90 -4.95
CA LEU A 76 0.49 5.93 -6.40
C LEU A 76 1.69 6.77 -6.82
N MET A 77 1.95 7.85 -6.09
CA MET A 77 3.09 8.69 -6.42
C MET A 77 4.41 8.08 -6.03
N LYS A 78 4.43 7.28 -4.98
CA LYS A 78 5.69 6.77 -4.46
C LYS A 78 6.16 5.47 -5.10
N GLY A 79 5.29 4.78 -5.81
CA GLY A 79 5.72 3.68 -6.66
C GLY A 79 5.55 2.29 -6.05
N SER A 80 6.10 1.30 -6.74
CA SER A 80 5.85 -0.09 -6.40
C SER A 80 6.47 -0.52 -5.08
N GLU A 81 7.57 0.09 -4.68
CA GLU A 81 8.18 -0.25 -3.42
C GLU A 81 7.28 0.19 -2.26
N ALA A 82 6.69 1.36 -2.38
CA ALA A 82 5.75 1.83 -1.37
C ALA A 82 4.54 0.90 -1.27
N TYR A 83 4.06 0.45 -2.42
CA TYR A 83 2.95 -0.48 -2.45
C TYR A 83 3.32 -1.79 -1.75
N GLN A 84 4.54 -2.26 -1.94
CA GLN A 84 4.97 -3.50 -1.32
C GLN A 84 5.00 -3.36 0.21
N HIS A 85 5.48 -2.23 0.72
CA HIS A 85 5.46 -1.99 2.16
C HIS A 85 4.03 -1.90 2.69
N PHE A 86 3.13 -1.32 1.91
CA PHE A 86 1.73 -1.28 2.27
C PHE A 86 1.17 -2.70 2.41
N LEU A 87 1.47 -3.57 1.44
CA LEU A 87 1.02 -4.95 1.52
C LEU A 87 1.59 -5.65 2.75
N ASP A 88 2.82 -5.36 3.10
CA ASP A 88 3.43 -5.98 4.26
C ASP A 88 2.63 -5.70 5.53
N VAL A 89 2.17 -4.47 5.67
CA VAL A 89 1.41 -4.11 6.87
C VAL A 89 0.00 -4.71 6.85
N ILE A 90 -0.69 -4.61 5.72
CA ILE A 90 -2.07 -5.08 5.70
C ILE A 90 -2.16 -6.59 5.76
N GLN A 91 -1.09 -7.29 5.42
CA GLN A 91 -1.07 -8.73 5.58
C GLN A 91 -1.37 -9.12 7.03
N VAL A 92 -0.91 -8.29 7.95
CA VAL A 92 -1.15 -8.51 9.37
C VAL A 92 -2.43 -7.84 9.84
N GLU A 93 -2.64 -6.61 9.44
CA GLU A 93 -3.75 -5.84 9.99
C GLU A 93 -5.09 -6.13 9.36
N ASN A 94 -5.10 -6.54 8.11
CA ASN A 94 -6.34 -6.81 7.42
C ASN A 94 -6.11 -7.88 6.38
N ALA A 95 -6.10 -9.13 6.82
CA ALA A 95 -5.79 -10.25 5.96
C ALA A 95 -6.75 -10.36 4.78
N ASN A 96 -8.01 -10.03 4.99
CA ASN A 96 -9.00 -10.12 3.91
C ASN A 96 -8.66 -9.12 2.80
N LEU A 97 -8.29 -7.91 3.18
CA LEU A 97 -7.90 -6.93 2.18
C LEU A 97 -6.64 -7.37 1.45
N TYR A 98 -5.67 -7.88 2.19
CA TYR A 98 -4.44 -8.37 1.59
C TYR A 98 -4.76 -9.43 0.53
N GLU A 99 -5.61 -10.39 0.89
CA GLU A 99 -5.95 -11.47 -0.02
C GLU A 99 -6.72 -10.94 -1.24
N SER A 100 -7.55 -9.94 -1.03
CA SER A 100 -8.27 -9.33 -2.13
C SER A 100 -7.33 -8.64 -3.12
N LEU A 101 -6.30 -7.99 -2.60
CA LEU A 101 -5.38 -7.24 -3.45
C LEU A 101 -4.37 -8.14 -4.15
N THR A 102 -3.96 -9.21 -3.52
CA THR A 102 -2.87 -10.03 -4.06
C THR A 102 -3.33 -11.38 -4.61
N GLY A 103 -4.46 -11.87 -4.16
CA GLY A 103 -4.88 -13.21 -4.52
C GLY A 103 -4.19 -14.29 -3.71
N ASP A 104 -3.31 -13.91 -2.79
CA ASP A 104 -2.55 -14.86 -1.98
C ASP A 104 -3.05 -14.86 -0.56
N LYS A 105 -2.84 -15.97 0.13
CA LYS A 105 -3.20 -16.05 1.52
C LYS A 105 -2.27 -15.23 2.38
N ALA A 106 -2.83 -14.54 3.35
CA ALA A 106 -2.03 -13.76 4.27
C ALA A 106 -1.35 -14.66 5.28
N THR A 107 -0.15 -14.25 5.71
CA THR A 107 0.49 -14.87 6.85
C THR A 107 0.92 -13.75 7.76
N SER A 108 0.76 -13.91 9.04
CA SER A 108 1.09 -12.81 9.94
C SER A 108 2.41 -12.99 10.63
N ARG A 109 3.12 -14.08 10.36
CA ARG A 109 4.36 -14.32 11.03
C ARG A 109 5.41 -13.30 10.76
N LYS A 110 5.35 -12.72 9.60
CA LYS A 110 6.32 -11.76 9.15
C LYS A 110 6.49 -10.60 10.10
N PHE A 111 5.44 -10.21 10.79
CA PHE A 111 5.50 -9.06 11.66
C PHE A 111 5.56 -9.39 13.14
N SER A 112 5.62 -10.65 13.48
CA SER A 112 5.62 -11.01 14.90
C SER A 112 6.83 -10.44 15.61
N VAL A 113 7.92 -10.22 14.93
CA VAL A 113 9.11 -9.65 15.52
C VAL A 113 8.97 -8.18 15.77
N TYR A 114 8.10 -7.51 15.08
CA TYR A 114 7.97 -6.06 15.19
C TYR A 114 6.89 -5.63 16.16
N PHE A 115 6.03 -6.50 16.48
CA PHE A 115 4.93 -6.20 17.38
C PHE A 115 4.98 -7.07 18.61
#